data_2d80287ab6cd5a1113417e39f3c67f52
#
_entry.id   2d80287ab6cd5a1113417e39f3c67f52
#
_cell.length_a   1.000
_cell.length_b   1.000
_cell.length_c   1.000
_cell.angle_alpha   90.00
_cell.angle_beta   90.00
_cell.angle_gamma   90.00
#
_symmetry.space_group_name_H-M   'P 1'
#
loop_
_entity.id
_entity.type
_entity.pdbx_description
1 polymer ?
#
loop_
_entity_poly.entity_id
_entity_poly.type
_entity_poly.pdbx_seq_one_letter_code
_entity_poly.pdbx_strand_id
1 'polypeptide(L)'
;MHTKGTEDRPGIIKGAEMKNQASLQETKQHGALRFPFNIYPCTIPGDFPQVALHWHENMELVFVKRGEGIIQVGTTSFPAQMGDIFVFVPGTLHALRQAGDQTMEYENIIFDLELLGGTDDLCAEKYLLPLESGRLPLPTHLAKGDPSYRSAAACLREIEEVNRTRFSGYELIIKADLLHFLAILIREEQTRLPAETADTLRLKTILQWLSAHYTEALRVEDAAAVCSFSSSHFMRWFRQMTGQSFIAFLNDYRLNLAADALRTTDDSILDIATASGFANLSYFNRAFKARFQMTPRAYRKR
;
A
#
# COMPACT_ATOMS: atom_id res chain seq x y z
N MET A 1 30.49 -12.43 -41.75
CA MET A 1 30.58 -11.74 -40.44
C MET A 1 29.15 -11.47 -39.96
N HIS A 2 28.64 -12.35 -39.08
CA HIS A 2 27.31 -12.25 -38.50
C HIS A 2 27.44 -11.57 -37.16
N THR A 3 26.94 -10.34 -37.04
CA THR A 3 26.73 -9.67 -35.75
C THR A 3 25.37 -10.09 -35.21
N LYS A 4 25.40 -10.89 -34.16
CA LYS A 4 24.21 -11.21 -33.33
C LYS A 4 23.78 -9.96 -32.60
N GLY A 5 22.60 -9.44 -32.94
CA GLY A 5 21.88 -8.50 -32.10
C GLY A 5 21.41 -9.21 -30.84
N THR A 6 21.86 -8.75 -29.71
CA THR A 6 21.30 -9.11 -28.39
C THR A 6 19.93 -8.44 -28.27
N GLU A 7 18.87 -9.24 -28.32
CA GLU A 7 17.54 -8.82 -27.91
C GLU A 7 17.58 -8.49 -26.42
N ASP A 8 17.53 -7.21 -26.09
CA ASP A 8 17.20 -6.73 -24.74
C ASP A 8 15.75 -7.10 -24.45
N ARG A 9 15.56 -8.23 -23.80
CA ARG A 9 14.29 -8.53 -23.13
C ARG A 9 14.09 -7.50 -22.05
N PRO A 10 12.90 -6.85 -21.94
CA PRO A 10 12.61 -5.96 -20.82
C PRO A 10 12.81 -6.78 -19.54
N GLY A 11 13.75 -6.32 -18.71
CA GLY A 11 14.18 -7.03 -17.52
C GLY A 11 12.98 -7.33 -16.63
N ILE A 12 12.76 -8.62 -16.39
CA ILE A 12 12.03 -9.09 -15.22
C ILE A 12 12.82 -8.54 -14.05
N ILE A 13 12.33 -7.43 -13.47
CA ILE A 13 12.84 -6.91 -12.20
C ILE A 13 12.43 -7.95 -11.18
N LYS A 14 13.36 -8.84 -10.87
CA LYS A 14 13.25 -9.75 -9.73
C LYS A 14 12.94 -8.91 -8.50
N GLY A 15 11.76 -9.17 -7.94
CA GLY A 15 11.29 -8.65 -6.67
C GLY A 15 11.49 -7.14 -6.53
N ALA A 16 10.43 -6.33 -6.72
CA ALA A 16 10.48 -4.96 -6.26
C ALA A 16 11.03 -5.01 -4.84
N GLU A 17 12.25 -4.50 -4.66
CA GLU A 17 12.83 -4.34 -3.34
C GLU A 17 11.81 -3.58 -2.51
N MET A 18 11.15 -4.30 -1.59
CA MET A 18 10.35 -3.69 -0.55
C MET A 18 11.29 -2.91 0.36
N LYS A 19 11.78 -1.78 -0.17
CA LYS A 19 12.45 -0.77 0.62
C LYS A 19 11.36 -0.05 1.38
N ASN A 20 11.43 -0.17 2.68
CA ASN A 20 10.65 0.60 3.65
C ASN A 20 9.33 -0.01 4.16
N GLN A 21 9.38 -1.18 4.81
CA GLN A 21 8.26 -1.67 5.64
C GLN A 21 8.21 -1.04 7.05
N ALA A 22 8.99 -0.01 7.29
CA ALA A 22 9.11 0.62 8.59
C ALA A 22 8.08 1.74 8.83
N SER A 23 7.62 2.39 7.79
CA SER A 23 6.50 3.33 7.83
C SER A 23 5.25 2.64 7.31
N LEU A 24 4.13 2.81 8.00
CA LEU A 24 2.83 2.43 7.43
C LEU A 24 2.50 3.29 6.22
N GLN A 25 3.17 4.42 6.09
CA GLN A 25 3.17 5.23 4.88
C GLN A 25 4.29 4.74 3.96
N GLU A 26 3.93 4.20 2.83
CA GLU A 26 4.87 3.95 1.74
C GLU A 26 5.18 5.27 1.04
N THR A 27 6.47 5.62 1.01
CA THR A 27 6.96 6.86 0.35
C THR A 27 7.70 6.56 -0.95
N LYS A 28 7.56 5.36 -1.48
CA LYS A 28 8.21 4.94 -2.71
C LYS A 28 7.64 5.73 -3.89
N GLN A 29 8.54 6.28 -4.72
CA GLN A 29 8.16 6.88 -5.99
C GLN A 29 7.92 5.78 -7.04
N HIS A 30 6.75 5.79 -7.66
CA HIS A 30 6.37 4.85 -8.71
C HIS A 30 6.50 5.50 -10.10
N GLY A 31 7.25 4.85 -11.00
CA GLY A 31 7.49 5.36 -12.34
C GLY A 31 8.54 6.48 -12.41
N ALA A 32 8.55 7.20 -13.52
CA ALA A 32 9.45 8.33 -13.74
C ALA A 32 8.87 9.64 -13.16
N LEU A 33 9.73 10.59 -12.78
CA LEU A 33 9.31 11.87 -12.19
C LEU A 33 8.24 12.61 -13.03
N ARG A 34 8.30 12.54 -14.36
CA ARG A 34 7.34 13.19 -15.26
C ARG A 34 6.23 12.28 -15.76
N PHE A 35 6.29 10.99 -15.38
CA PHE A 35 5.27 10.00 -15.67
C PHE A 35 5.18 9.05 -14.48
N PRO A 36 4.58 9.49 -13.36
CA PRO A 36 4.48 8.74 -12.11
C PRO A 36 3.40 7.65 -12.22
N PHE A 37 3.73 6.60 -12.98
CA PHE A 37 2.88 5.46 -13.28
C PHE A 37 3.73 4.19 -13.39
N ASN A 38 3.24 3.09 -12.84
CA ASN A 38 3.83 1.77 -13.08
C ASN A 38 2.81 0.65 -12.91
N ILE A 39 3.10 -0.49 -13.54
CA ILE A 39 2.38 -1.75 -13.35
C ILE A 39 3.38 -2.78 -12.83
N TYR A 40 3.02 -3.45 -11.74
CA TYR A 40 3.80 -4.52 -11.12
C TYR A 40 3.01 -5.83 -11.19
N PRO A 41 3.45 -6.83 -11.96
CA PRO A 41 2.93 -8.19 -11.81
C PRO A 41 3.40 -8.74 -10.47
N CYS A 42 2.48 -9.21 -9.66
CA CYS A 42 2.72 -9.66 -8.29
C CYS A 42 2.07 -11.01 -8.03
N THR A 43 2.70 -11.82 -7.18
CA THR A 43 2.21 -13.13 -6.77
C THR A 43 2.34 -13.30 -5.26
N ILE A 44 1.24 -13.59 -4.57
CA ILE A 44 1.22 -13.99 -3.17
C ILE A 44 0.91 -15.49 -3.11
N PRO A 45 1.76 -16.32 -2.46
CA PRO A 45 2.96 -15.98 -1.68
C PRO A 45 4.27 -16.02 -2.51
N GLY A 46 4.23 -16.09 -3.84
CA GLY A 46 5.40 -16.33 -4.69
C GLY A 46 6.50 -15.27 -4.57
N ASP A 47 6.16 -14.00 -4.78
CA ASP A 47 7.12 -12.89 -4.71
C ASP A 47 7.34 -12.43 -3.28
N PHE A 48 6.29 -12.44 -2.47
CA PHE A 48 6.31 -12.10 -1.04
C PHE A 48 5.14 -12.79 -0.32
N PRO A 49 5.28 -13.13 0.98
CA PRO A 49 4.26 -13.87 1.70
C PRO A 49 2.94 -13.09 1.89
N GLN A 50 3.02 -11.78 1.96
CA GLN A 50 1.89 -10.85 2.08
C GLN A 50 2.35 -9.41 1.85
N VAL A 51 1.44 -8.53 1.47
CA VAL A 51 1.59 -7.08 1.58
C VAL A 51 1.07 -6.67 2.96
N ALA A 52 1.97 -6.17 3.82
CA ALA A 52 1.61 -5.73 5.16
C ALA A 52 0.66 -4.52 5.10
N LEU A 53 -0.08 -4.27 6.19
CA LEU A 53 -0.95 -3.11 6.30
C LEU A 53 -0.15 -1.82 6.12
N HIS A 54 -0.51 -1.02 5.11
CA HIS A 54 0.16 0.25 4.76
C HIS A 54 -0.81 1.20 4.06
N TRP A 55 -0.35 2.41 3.79
CA TRP A 55 -1.02 3.41 2.96
C TRP A 55 0.01 4.28 2.24
N HIS A 56 -0.38 4.95 1.17
CA HIS A 56 0.43 5.89 0.38
C HIS A 56 -0.44 6.97 -0.26
N GLU A 57 0.19 8.00 -0.81
CA GLU A 57 -0.50 9.13 -1.46
C GLU A 57 -0.87 8.86 -2.92
N ASN A 58 -0.48 7.72 -3.46
CA ASN A 58 -0.81 7.36 -4.84
C ASN A 58 -2.17 6.68 -4.94
N MET A 59 -2.78 6.73 -6.11
CA MET A 59 -3.82 5.78 -6.49
C MET A 59 -3.22 4.40 -6.74
N GLU A 60 -3.87 3.36 -6.24
CA GLU A 60 -3.49 1.98 -6.51
C GLU A 60 -4.70 1.15 -6.93
N LEU A 61 -4.51 0.37 -7.99
CA LEU A 61 -5.51 -0.55 -8.52
C LEU A 61 -4.92 -1.96 -8.50
N VAL A 62 -5.60 -2.88 -7.83
CA VAL A 62 -5.25 -4.30 -7.83
C VAL A 62 -6.21 -5.05 -8.74
N PHE A 63 -5.71 -5.58 -9.85
CA PHE A 63 -6.49 -6.40 -10.77
C PHE A 63 -6.09 -7.87 -10.64
N VAL A 64 -6.94 -8.69 -10.03
CA VAL A 64 -6.66 -10.12 -9.79
C VAL A 64 -6.74 -10.88 -11.10
N LYS A 65 -5.62 -11.47 -11.52
CA LYS A 65 -5.47 -12.18 -12.80
C LYS A 65 -5.75 -13.68 -12.67
N ARG A 66 -5.33 -14.28 -11.55
CA ARG A 66 -5.50 -15.71 -11.30
C ARG A 66 -5.55 -15.99 -9.80
N GLY A 67 -6.27 -17.06 -9.45
CA GLY A 67 -6.35 -17.55 -8.08
C GLY A 67 -7.21 -16.67 -7.19
N GLU A 68 -6.93 -16.72 -5.90
CA GLU A 68 -7.71 -16.05 -4.86
C GLU A 68 -6.85 -15.63 -3.67
N GLY A 69 -7.30 -14.60 -2.96
CA GLY A 69 -6.64 -14.03 -1.80
C GLY A 69 -7.61 -13.31 -0.89
N ILE A 70 -7.06 -12.58 0.06
CA ILE A 70 -7.84 -11.70 0.94
C ILE A 70 -7.22 -10.31 0.87
N ILE A 71 -8.06 -9.33 0.56
CA ILE A 71 -7.67 -7.94 0.54
C ILE A 71 -8.39 -7.22 1.68
N GLN A 72 -7.61 -6.59 2.56
CA GLN A 72 -8.12 -5.76 3.64
C GLN A 72 -8.06 -4.29 3.23
N VAL A 73 -9.16 -3.57 3.43
CA VAL A 73 -9.25 -2.12 3.23
C VAL A 73 -9.83 -1.50 4.49
N GLY A 74 -9.02 -0.68 5.15
CA GLY A 74 -9.35 -0.21 6.49
C GLY A 74 -9.59 -1.39 7.42
N THR A 75 -10.84 -1.53 7.90
CA THR A 75 -11.28 -2.61 8.80
C THR A 75 -11.98 -3.74 8.10
N THR A 76 -12.29 -3.59 6.82
CA THR A 76 -13.08 -4.56 6.06
C THR A 76 -12.15 -5.50 5.29
N SER A 77 -12.38 -6.80 5.40
CA SER A 77 -11.69 -7.81 4.60
C SER A 77 -12.62 -8.33 3.51
N PHE A 78 -12.10 -8.36 2.30
CA PHE A 78 -12.79 -8.85 1.12
C PHE A 78 -12.12 -10.14 0.64
N PRO A 79 -12.86 -11.21 0.35
CA PRO A 79 -12.33 -12.27 -0.49
C PRO A 79 -12.07 -11.70 -1.89
N ALA A 80 -10.90 -11.98 -2.43
CA ALA A 80 -10.49 -11.54 -3.76
C ALA A 80 -10.39 -12.75 -4.67
N GLN A 81 -11.02 -12.68 -5.83
CA GLN A 81 -11.08 -13.76 -6.81
C GLN A 81 -10.62 -13.29 -8.19
N MET A 82 -10.26 -14.23 -9.05
CA MET A 82 -9.85 -13.93 -10.42
C MET A 82 -10.88 -13.03 -11.14
N GLY A 83 -10.42 -11.88 -11.56
CA GLY A 83 -11.16 -10.84 -12.26
C GLY A 83 -11.61 -9.68 -11.37
N ASP A 84 -11.54 -9.78 -10.06
CA ASP A 84 -11.88 -8.68 -9.16
C ASP A 84 -10.90 -7.51 -9.35
N ILE A 85 -11.43 -6.31 -9.22
CA ILE A 85 -10.66 -5.06 -9.24
C ILE A 85 -10.86 -4.37 -7.89
N PHE A 86 -9.74 -4.06 -7.21
CA PHE A 86 -9.76 -3.25 -6.00
C PHE A 86 -9.16 -1.88 -6.29
N VAL A 87 -9.70 -0.87 -5.63
CA VAL A 87 -9.34 0.54 -5.84
C VAL A 87 -8.98 1.15 -4.49
N PHE A 88 -7.75 1.63 -4.38
CA PHE A 88 -7.27 2.33 -3.20
C PHE A 88 -7.00 3.79 -3.58
N VAL A 89 -7.83 4.69 -3.08
CA VAL A 89 -7.60 6.13 -3.23
C VAL A 89 -6.47 6.57 -2.29
N PRO A 90 -5.81 7.73 -2.55
CA PRO A 90 -4.75 8.25 -1.69
C PRO A 90 -5.09 8.17 -0.21
N GLY A 91 -4.13 7.72 0.60
CA GLY A 91 -4.30 7.56 2.04
C GLY A 91 -5.17 6.37 2.47
N THR A 92 -5.59 5.49 1.56
CA THR A 92 -6.35 4.28 1.93
C THR A 92 -5.45 3.25 2.60
N LEU A 93 -5.81 2.86 3.83
CA LEU A 93 -5.13 1.80 4.56
C LEU A 93 -5.53 0.44 4.00
N HIS A 94 -4.57 -0.34 3.51
CA HIS A 94 -4.84 -1.63 2.89
C HIS A 94 -3.74 -2.66 3.11
N ALA A 95 -4.09 -3.95 2.96
CA ALA A 95 -3.18 -5.08 3.05
C ALA A 95 -3.67 -6.22 2.14
N LEU A 96 -2.74 -7.02 1.61
CA LEU A 96 -3.07 -8.18 0.79
C LEU A 96 -2.41 -9.43 1.39
N ARG A 97 -3.17 -10.52 1.48
CA ARG A 97 -2.67 -11.77 2.04
C ARG A 97 -3.26 -12.99 1.36
N GLN A 98 -2.60 -14.10 1.54
CA GLN A 98 -3.03 -15.40 1.07
C GLN A 98 -4.38 -15.83 1.70
N ALA A 99 -5.22 -16.50 0.94
CA ALA A 99 -6.42 -17.18 1.43
C ALA A 99 -6.10 -18.67 1.62
N GLY A 100 -5.93 -19.12 2.87
CA GLY A 100 -5.47 -20.49 3.13
C GLY A 100 -4.15 -20.79 2.42
N ASP A 101 -4.10 -21.86 1.60
CA ASP A 101 -2.94 -22.24 0.79
C ASP A 101 -3.03 -21.80 -0.67
N GLN A 102 -4.00 -20.95 -1.00
CA GLN A 102 -4.24 -20.50 -2.38
C GLN A 102 -3.20 -19.45 -2.79
N THR A 103 -2.89 -19.43 -4.09
CA THR A 103 -2.02 -18.41 -4.70
C THR A 103 -2.89 -17.34 -5.36
N MET A 104 -2.50 -16.08 -5.23
CA MET A 104 -3.13 -14.95 -5.91
C MET A 104 -2.10 -14.25 -6.81
N GLU A 105 -2.33 -14.28 -8.12
CA GLU A 105 -1.58 -13.50 -9.10
C GLU A 105 -2.41 -12.24 -9.44
N TYR A 106 -1.79 -11.07 -9.37
CA TYR A 106 -2.48 -9.82 -9.65
C TYR A 106 -1.53 -8.80 -10.29
N GLU A 107 -2.09 -7.86 -11.00
CA GLU A 107 -1.38 -6.66 -11.43
C GLU A 107 -1.70 -5.52 -10.49
N ASN A 108 -0.63 -4.90 -10.01
CA ASN A 108 -0.68 -3.73 -9.15
C ASN A 108 -0.36 -2.49 -9.99
N ILE A 109 -1.38 -1.69 -10.31
CA ILE A 109 -1.28 -0.48 -11.12
C ILE A 109 -1.25 0.70 -10.17
N ILE A 110 -0.11 1.40 -10.11
CA ILE A 110 0.09 2.53 -9.19
C ILE A 110 0.40 3.78 -9.98
N PHE A 111 -0.28 4.89 -9.65
CA PHE A 111 -0.06 6.18 -10.29
C PHE A 111 -0.37 7.34 -9.36
N ASP A 112 0.27 8.47 -9.61
CA ASP A 112 -0.03 9.73 -8.96
C ASP A 112 -1.19 10.46 -9.68
N LEU A 113 -2.11 11.06 -8.91
CA LEU A 113 -3.21 11.85 -9.49
C LEU A 113 -2.73 13.06 -10.27
N GLU A 114 -1.54 13.61 -9.96
CA GLU A 114 -0.91 14.67 -10.73
C GLU A 114 -0.64 14.27 -12.20
N LEU A 115 -0.48 12.98 -12.48
CA LEU A 115 -0.38 12.47 -13.85
C LEU A 115 -1.61 12.85 -14.68
N LEU A 116 -2.78 12.88 -14.09
CA LEU A 116 -4.06 13.01 -14.81
C LEU A 116 -4.44 14.46 -15.12
N GLY A 117 -3.99 15.42 -14.33
CA GLY A 117 -4.31 16.84 -14.57
C GLY A 117 -3.47 17.78 -13.72
N GLY A 118 -3.32 19.02 -14.19
CA GLY A 118 -2.77 20.11 -13.38
C GLY A 118 -3.79 20.63 -12.37
N THR A 119 -3.37 21.57 -11.52
CA THR A 119 -4.20 22.15 -10.45
C THR A 119 -5.26 23.14 -10.94
N ASP A 120 -5.19 23.57 -12.21
CA ASP A 120 -5.90 24.76 -12.71
C ASP A 120 -7.00 24.43 -13.73
N ASP A 121 -7.52 23.20 -13.75
CA ASP A 121 -8.64 22.86 -14.62
C ASP A 121 -9.87 22.36 -13.82
N LEU A 122 -11.03 22.38 -14.47
CA LEU A 122 -12.31 21.96 -13.88
C LEU A 122 -12.28 20.52 -13.36
N CYS A 123 -11.56 19.61 -14.04
CA CYS A 123 -11.47 18.21 -13.64
C CYS A 123 -10.66 18.06 -12.37
N ALA A 124 -9.56 18.81 -12.27
CA ALA A 124 -8.75 18.84 -11.05
C ALA A 124 -9.56 19.36 -9.87
N GLU A 125 -10.19 20.53 -9.98
CA GLU A 125 -11.00 21.13 -8.91
C GLU A 125 -12.16 20.22 -8.47
N LYS A 126 -12.88 19.67 -9.44
CA LYS A 126 -14.14 18.96 -9.17
C LYS A 126 -13.96 17.49 -8.78
N TYR A 127 -12.87 16.85 -9.23
CA TYR A 127 -12.69 15.41 -9.09
C TYR A 127 -11.35 15.01 -8.49
N LEU A 128 -10.20 15.48 -9.02
CA LEU A 128 -8.89 14.98 -8.61
C LEU A 128 -8.50 15.44 -7.20
N LEU A 129 -8.61 16.74 -6.91
CA LEU A 129 -8.35 17.26 -5.56
C LEU A 129 -9.31 16.72 -4.48
N PRO A 130 -10.63 16.54 -4.75
CA PRO A 130 -11.50 15.82 -3.83
C PRO A 130 -11.15 14.35 -3.63
N LEU A 131 -10.67 13.62 -4.66
CA LEU A 131 -10.15 12.26 -4.52
C LEU A 131 -8.90 12.21 -3.65
N GLU A 132 -7.92 13.06 -3.94
CA GLU A 132 -6.68 13.18 -3.18
C GLU A 132 -6.93 13.48 -1.70
N SER A 133 -7.88 14.35 -1.40
CA SER A 133 -8.26 14.72 -0.02
C SER A 133 -9.26 13.76 0.63
N GLY A 134 -9.64 12.65 -0.01
CA GLY A 134 -10.60 11.67 0.51
C GLY A 134 -12.04 12.19 0.62
N ARG A 135 -12.37 13.35 0.00
CA ARG A 135 -13.72 13.92 0.00
C ARG A 135 -14.64 13.34 -1.08
N LEU A 136 -14.06 12.74 -2.13
CA LEU A 136 -14.78 12.04 -3.18
C LEU A 136 -14.49 10.54 -3.04
N PRO A 137 -15.42 9.74 -2.51
CA PRO A 137 -15.23 8.30 -2.40
C PRO A 137 -15.32 7.63 -3.77
N LEU A 138 -14.68 6.44 -3.89
CA LEU A 138 -14.84 5.53 -5.01
C LEU A 138 -15.19 4.14 -4.50
N PRO A 139 -15.83 3.29 -5.34
CA PRO A 139 -16.02 1.88 -5.00
C PRO A 139 -14.68 1.22 -4.71
N THR A 140 -14.54 0.62 -3.54
CA THR A 140 -13.30 -0.06 -3.14
C THR A 140 -13.09 -1.38 -3.88
N HIS A 141 -14.19 -2.04 -4.30
CA HIS A 141 -14.18 -3.34 -4.94
C HIS A 141 -15.20 -3.39 -6.06
N LEU A 142 -14.78 -3.88 -7.22
CA LEU A 142 -15.63 -4.19 -8.36
C LEU A 142 -15.49 -5.68 -8.70
N ALA A 143 -16.59 -6.40 -8.57
CA ALA A 143 -16.70 -7.79 -8.99
C ALA A 143 -17.24 -7.90 -10.43
N LYS A 144 -17.03 -9.05 -11.07
CA LYS A 144 -17.50 -9.30 -12.45
C LYS A 144 -19.00 -9.07 -12.70
N GLY A 145 -19.81 -9.10 -11.64
CA GLY A 145 -21.25 -8.87 -11.70
C GLY A 145 -21.68 -7.39 -11.62
N ASP A 146 -20.78 -6.50 -11.29
CA ASP A 146 -21.09 -5.08 -11.13
C ASP A 146 -21.36 -4.41 -12.49
N PRO A 147 -22.30 -3.47 -12.58
CA PRO A 147 -22.70 -2.83 -13.85
C PRO A 147 -21.53 -2.15 -14.57
N SER A 148 -20.63 -1.50 -13.84
CA SER A 148 -19.47 -0.78 -14.38
C SER A 148 -18.27 -1.69 -14.68
N TYR A 149 -18.24 -2.92 -14.17
CA TYR A 149 -17.11 -3.83 -14.26
C TYR A 149 -16.54 -3.98 -15.68
N ARG A 150 -17.43 -4.26 -16.67
CA ARG A 150 -16.98 -4.49 -18.05
C ARG A 150 -16.20 -3.31 -18.62
N SER A 151 -16.69 -2.10 -18.41
CA SER A 151 -16.05 -0.88 -18.90
C SER A 151 -14.75 -0.58 -18.13
N ALA A 152 -14.79 -0.70 -16.80
CA ALA A 152 -13.60 -0.51 -15.95
C ALA A 152 -12.48 -1.51 -16.30
N ALA A 153 -12.81 -2.80 -16.41
CA ALA A 153 -11.84 -3.82 -16.77
C ALA A 153 -11.31 -3.69 -18.21
N ALA A 154 -12.07 -3.05 -19.13
CA ALA A 154 -11.60 -2.76 -20.48
C ALA A 154 -10.50 -1.70 -20.46
N CYS A 155 -10.67 -0.60 -19.70
CA CYS A 155 -9.64 0.42 -19.50
C CYS A 155 -8.33 -0.20 -18.95
N LEU A 156 -8.42 -1.05 -17.91
CA LEU A 156 -7.23 -1.66 -17.32
C LEU A 156 -6.50 -2.58 -18.31
N ARG A 157 -7.22 -3.38 -19.10
CA ARG A 157 -6.60 -4.25 -20.12
C ARG A 157 -5.93 -3.45 -21.23
N GLU A 158 -6.50 -2.33 -21.65
CA GLU A 158 -5.87 -1.44 -22.63
C GLU A 158 -4.60 -0.84 -22.05
N ILE A 159 -4.64 -0.33 -20.82
CA ILE A 159 -3.47 0.19 -20.10
C ILE A 159 -2.35 -0.87 -20.05
N GLU A 160 -2.66 -2.11 -19.69
CA GLU A 160 -1.71 -3.22 -19.65
C GLU A 160 -1.05 -3.44 -21.02
N GLU A 161 -1.85 -3.53 -22.08
CA GLU A 161 -1.36 -3.80 -23.43
C GLU A 161 -0.50 -2.67 -23.98
N VAL A 162 -0.93 -1.42 -23.80
CA VAL A 162 -0.13 -0.27 -24.29
C VAL A 162 1.14 -0.04 -23.46
N ASN A 163 1.10 -0.34 -22.15
CA ASN A 163 2.30 -0.30 -21.32
C ASN A 163 3.31 -1.40 -21.69
N ARG A 164 2.83 -2.56 -22.16
CA ARG A 164 3.67 -3.66 -22.64
C ARG A 164 4.33 -3.35 -23.99
N THR A 165 3.60 -2.73 -24.92
CA THR A 165 4.07 -2.46 -26.29
C THR A 165 4.85 -1.15 -26.41
N ARG A 166 4.52 -0.15 -25.61
CA ARG A 166 5.19 1.17 -25.51
C ARG A 166 5.46 1.84 -26.86
N PHE A 167 4.48 1.83 -27.75
CA PHE A 167 4.56 2.57 -29.00
C PHE A 167 4.52 4.10 -28.76
N SER A 168 4.89 4.91 -29.76
CA SER A 168 4.88 6.38 -29.62
C SER A 168 3.47 6.88 -29.28
N GLY A 169 3.32 7.57 -28.13
CA GLY A 169 2.02 8.08 -27.63
C GLY A 169 1.30 7.16 -26.65
N TYR A 170 1.93 6.06 -26.21
CA TYR A 170 1.34 5.14 -25.23
C TYR A 170 0.98 5.86 -23.91
N GLU A 171 1.73 6.88 -23.51
CA GLU A 171 1.46 7.67 -22.32
C GLU A 171 0.11 8.42 -22.42
N LEU A 172 -0.26 8.86 -23.61
CA LEU A 172 -1.53 9.53 -23.85
C LEU A 172 -2.70 8.55 -23.69
N ILE A 173 -2.55 7.32 -24.18
CA ILE A 173 -3.58 6.28 -24.03
C ILE A 173 -3.72 5.92 -22.54
N ILE A 174 -2.63 5.63 -21.83
CA ILE A 174 -2.67 5.33 -20.40
C ILE A 174 -3.40 6.44 -19.64
N LYS A 175 -3.06 7.70 -19.87
CA LYS A 175 -3.71 8.83 -19.23
C LYS A 175 -5.20 8.91 -19.56
N ALA A 176 -5.58 8.72 -20.82
CA ALA A 176 -6.97 8.75 -21.26
C ALA A 176 -7.78 7.61 -20.60
N ASP A 177 -7.24 6.40 -20.54
CA ASP A 177 -7.91 5.25 -19.95
C ASP A 177 -8.00 5.35 -18.41
N LEU A 178 -7.01 5.91 -17.74
CA LEU A 178 -7.10 6.20 -16.30
C LEU A 178 -8.19 7.24 -16.00
N LEU A 179 -8.29 8.31 -16.79
CA LEU A 179 -9.36 9.30 -16.67
C LEU A 179 -10.73 8.68 -16.95
N HIS A 180 -10.84 7.84 -17.98
CA HIS A 180 -12.07 7.13 -18.29
C HIS A 180 -12.46 6.17 -17.17
N PHE A 181 -11.50 5.40 -16.64
CA PHE A 181 -11.69 4.51 -15.49
C PHE A 181 -12.26 5.28 -14.28
N LEU A 182 -11.63 6.40 -13.90
CA LEU A 182 -12.14 7.25 -12.81
C LEU A 182 -13.54 7.77 -13.07
N ALA A 183 -13.85 8.21 -14.29
CA ALA A 183 -15.18 8.71 -14.65
C ALA A 183 -16.27 7.61 -14.52
N ILE A 184 -15.93 6.36 -14.87
CA ILE A 184 -16.81 5.20 -14.67
C ILE A 184 -17.10 5.00 -13.18
N LEU A 185 -16.06 5.01 -12.33
CA LEU A 185 -16.19 4.80 -10.89
C LEU A 185 -16.95 5.92 -10.18
N ILE A 186 -16.66 7.17 -10.52
CA ILE A 186 -17.35 8.34 -9.95
C ILE A 186 -18.86 8.27 -10.25
N ARG A 187 -19.23 7.88 -11.46
CA ARG A 187 -20.65 7.70 -11.85
C ARG A 187 -21.31 6.58 -11.04
N GLU A 188 -20.60 5.48 -10.77
CA GLU A 188 -21.13 4.37 -9.97
C GLU A 188 -21.32 4.76 -8.51
N GLU A 189 -20.34 5.45 -7.91
CA GLU A 189 -20.38 5.83 -6.50
C GLU A 189 -21.52 6.81 -6.19
N GLN A 190 -21.90 7.68 -7.12
CA GLN A 190 -23.08 8.53 -6.96
C GLN A 190 -24.37 7.73 -6.72
N THR A 191 -24.36 6.44 -6.98
CA THR A 191 -25.48 5.52 -6.76
C THR A 191 -25.35 4.68 -5.49
N ARG A 192 -24.21 4.71 -4.78
CA ARG A 192 -23.85 3.74 -3.70
C ARG A 192 -23.60 4.50 -2.41
N LEU A 193 -23.60 5.33 -1.82
CA LEU A 193 -23.13 5.81 -0.50
C LEU A 193 -22.92 4.70 0.58
N PRO A 194 -21.89 4.73 1.42
CA PRO A 194 -21.54 5.79 2.37
C PRO A 194 -20.02 6.04 2.60
N ALA A 195 -19.76 7.17 3.25
CA ALA A 195 -18.51 7.76 3.63
C ALA A 195 -17.54 6.86 4.45
N GLU A 196 -16.26 7.25 4.41
CA GLU A 196 -15.20 6.78 5.31
C GLU A 196 -15.70 6.77 6.76
N THR A 197 -15.60 5.63 7.43
CA THR A 197 -16.14 5.51 8.79
C THR A 197 -15.32 6.35 9.77
N ALA A 198 -15.95 6.85 10.83
CA ALA A 198 -15.26 7.56 11.91
C ALA A 198 -14.09 6.73 12.49
N ASP A 199 -14.19 5.41 12.46
CA ASP A 199 -13.15 4.49 12.91
C ASP A 199 -11.95 4.45 11.97
N THR A 200 -12.14 4.51 10.65
CA THR A 200 -11.04 4.61 9.69
C THR A 200 -10.26 5.91 9.84
N LEU A 201 -10.98 7.04 10.01
CA LEU A 201 -10.35 8.34 10.28
C LEU A 201 -9.56 8.32 11.60
N ARG A 202 -10.12 7.77 12.68
CA ARG A 202 -9.41 7.60 13.95
C ARG A 202 -8.18 6.72 13.82
N LEU A 203 -8.27 5.65 13.04
CA LEU A 203 -7.12 4.78 12.81
C LEU A 203 -6.01 5.52 12.06
N LYS A 204 -6.30 6.27 11.01
CA LYS A 204 -5.32 7.15 10.34
C LYS A 204 -4.68 8.12 11.34
N THR A 205 -5.49 8.81 12.14
CA THR A 205 -4.99 9.76 13.14
C THR A 205 -4.02 9.12 14.13
N ILE A 206 -4.37 7.95 14.68
CA ILE A 206 -3.48 7.27 15.66
C ILE A 206 -2.21 6.73 15.01
N LEU A 207 -2.28 6.28 13.76
CA LEU A 207 -1.10 5.80 13.04
C LEU A 207 -0.15 6.94 12.65
N GLN A 208 -0.66 8.10 12.22
CA GLN A 208 0.12 9.32 12.01
C GLN A 208 0.78 9.80 13.31
N TRP A 209 0.01 9.82 14.41
CA TRP A 209 0.56 10.16 15.73
C TRP A 209 1.66 9.19 16.15
N LEU A 210 1.46 7.89 15.99
CA LEU A 210 2.46 6.86 16.29
C LEU A 210 3.73 7.09 15.47
N SER A 211 3.62 7.36 14.18
CA SER A 211 4.78 7.60 13.31
C SER A 211 5.57 8.87 13.67
N ALA A 212 4.93 9.86 14.27
CA ALA A 212 5.59 11.07 14.75
C ALA A 212 6.28 10.91 16.13
N HIS A 213 5.81 9.94 16.96
CA HIS A 213 6.22 9.82 18.36
C HIS A 213 6.85 8.45 18.70
N TYR A 214 7.08 7.56 17.73
CA TYR A 214 7.52 6.18 17.97
C TYR A 214 8.82 6.05 18.79
N THR A 215 9.67 7.06 18.79
CA THR A 215 10.91 7.06 19.58
C THR A 215 10.68 7.28 21.08
N GLU A 216 9.51 7.79 21.45
CA GLU A 216 9.15 8.13 22.81
C GLU A 216 8.65 6.91 23.61
N ALA A 217 8.58 7.02 24.95
CA ALA A 217 8.05 5.98 25.82
C ALA A 217 6.49 5.97 25.80
N LEU A 218 5.92 5.61 24.64
CA LEU A 218 4.47 5.61 24.43
C LEU A 218 3.74 4.58 25.30
N ARG A 219 2.64 5.00 25.90
CA ARG A 219 1.74 4.15 26.67
C ARG A 219 0.40 4.00 25.96
N VAL A 220 -0.35 3.00 26.35
CA VAL A 220 -1.73 2.77 25.83
C VAL A 220 -2.63 3.97 26.14
N GLU A 221 -2.43 4.60 27.31
CA GLU A 221 -3.18 5.78 27.75
C GLU A 221 -3.00 6.97 26.81
N ASP A 222 -1.75 7.19 26.35
CA ASP A 222 -1.41 8.29 25.42
C ASP A 222 -2.13 8.08 24.09
N ALA A 223 -2.05 6.88 23.55
CA ALA A 223 -2.72 6.50 22.32
C ALA A 223 -4.26 6.55 22.41
N ALA A 224 -4.82 6.14 23.54
CA ALA A 224 -6.25 6.21 23.81
C ALA A 224 -6.75 7.65 23.86
N ALA A 225 -5.96 8.57 24.45
CA ALA A 225 -6.29 10.00 24.51
C ALA A 225 -6.37 10.62 23.11
N VAL A 226 -5.46 10.26 22.16
CA VAL A 226 -5.50 10.71 20.76
C VAL A 226 -6.84 10.37 20.10
N CYS A 227 -7.37 9.18 20.40
CA CYS A 227 -8.66 8.71 19.86
C CYS A 227 -9.88 9.18 20.68
N SER A 228 -9.69 9.88 21.79
CA SER A 228 -10.75 10.22 22.76
C SER A 228 -11.44 8.97 23.31
N PHE A 229 -10.69 7.89 23.57
CA PHE A 229 -11.16 6.64 24.12
C PHE A 229 -10.63 6.39 25.53
N SER A 230 -11.32 5.55 26.31
CA SER A 230 -10.70 4.93 27.48
C SER A 230 -9.68 3.87 27.02
N SER A 231 -8.65 3.61 27.85
CA SER A 231 -7.60 2.61 27.52
C SER A 231 -8.20 1.24 27.19
N SER A 232 -9.22 0.80 27.92
CA SER A 232 -9.89 -0.48 27.69
C SER A 232 -10.66 -0.53 26.37
N HIS A 233 -11.33 0.58 26.00
CA HIS A 233 -12.01 0.69 24.72
C HIS A 233 -10.98 0.73 23.58
N PHE A 234 -9.95 1.57 23.70
CA PHE A 234 -8.86 1.67 22.73
C PHE A 234 -8.20 0.33 22.44
N MET A 235 -7.81 -0.45 23.46
CA MET A 235 -7.17 -1.75 23.28
C MET A 235 -8.02 -2.73 22.47
N ARG A 236 -9.33 -2.81 22.73
CA ARG A 236 -10.25 -3.67 21.98
C ARG A 236 -10.44 -3.19 20.56
N TRP A 237 -10.71 -1.90 20.40
CA TRP A 237 -10.90 -1.25 19.11
C TRP A 237 -9.64 -1.36 18.23
N PHE A 238 -8.46 -1.01 18.77
CA PHE A 238 -7.22 -1.06 18.02
C PHE A 238 -6.87 -2.48 17.55
N ARG A 239 -7.09 -3.47 18.42
CA ARG A 239 -6.92 -4.89 18.04
C ARG A 239 -7.91 -5.33 16.98
N GLN A 240 -9.14 -4.88 17.02
CA GLN A 240 -10.14 -5.16 15.99
C GLN A 240 -9.72 -4.55 14.65
N MET A 241 -9.19 -3.31 14.68
CA MET A 241 -8.78 -2.57 13.48
C MET A 241 -7.50 -3.11 12.85
N THR A 242 -6.50 -3.52 13.64
CA THR A 242 -5.15 -3.87 13.16
C THR A 242 -4.79 -5.35 13.28
N GLY A 243 -5.62 -6.13 13.94
CA GLY A 243 -5.37 -7.56 14.23
C GLY A 243 -4.43 -7.80 15.41
N GLN A 244 -3.80 -6.77 15.98
CA GLN A 244 -2.83 -6.92 17.07
C GLN A 244 -2.96 -5.84 18.14
N SER A 245 -2.31 -6.04 19.31
CA SER A 245 -2.31 -5.01 20.35
C SER A 245 -1.47 -3.80 19.96
N PHE A 246 -1.78 -2.61 20.49
CA PHE A 246 -1.04 -1.38 20.23
C PHE A 246 0.46 -1.51 20.52
N ILE A 247 0.84 -2.14 21.64
CA ILE A 247 2.26 -2.32 22.00
C ILE A 247 2.96 -3.29 21.05
N ALA A 248 2.28 -4.36 20.59
CA ALA A 248 2.84 -5.27 19.59
C ALA A 248 3.05 -4.53 18.26
N PHE A 249 2.06 -3.77 17.83
CA PHE A 249 2.13 -2.95 16.63
C PHE A 249 3.27 -1.91 16.70
N LEU A 250 3.40 -1.17 17.79
CA LEU A 250 4.49 -0.22 18.02
C LEU A 250 5.87 -0.89 17.97
N ASN A 251 6.00 -2.07 18.59
CA ASN A 251 7.25 -2.80 18.56
C ASN A 251 7.60 -3.32 17.17
N ASP A 252 6.62 -3.84 16.43
CA ASP A 252 6.82 -4.26 15.03
C ASP A 252 7.23 -3.07 14.15
N TYR A 253 6.59 -1.92 14.32
CA TYR A 253 6.95 -0.68 13.65
C TYR A 253 8.41 -0.29 13.91
N ARG A 254 8.83 -0.23 15.18
CA ARG A 254 10.21 0.07 15.60
C ARG A 254 11.22 -0.94 15.05
N LEU A 255 10.89 -2.23 15.08
CA LEU A 255 11.77 -3.29 14.59
C LEU A 255 11.98 -3.22 13.07
N ASN A 256 10.96 -2.82 12.33
CA ASN A 256 11.08 -2.62 10.89
C ASN A 256 12.01 -1.44 10.58
N LEU A 257 11.87 -0.29 11.29
CA LEU A 257 12.80 0.85 11.18
C LEU A 257 14.25 0.44 11.48
N ALA A 258 14.44 -0.34 12.54
CA ALA A 258 15.78 -0.84 12.89
C ALA A 258 16.34 -1.78 11.82
N ALA A 259 15.51 -2.63 11.22
CA ALA A 259 15.92 -3.53 10.14
C ALA A 259 16.37 -2.76 8.89
N ASP A 260 15.69 -1.68 8.55
CA ASP A 260 16.09 -0.81 7.45
C ASP A 260 17.40 -0.07 7.75
N ALA A 261 17.54 0.52 8.95
CA ALA A 261 18.76 1.17 9.38
C ALA A 261 19.98 0.21 9.37
N LEU A 262 19.78 -1.05 9.79
CA LEU A 262 20.83 -2.07 9.74
C LEU A 262 21.33 -2.36 8.33
N ARG A 263 20.52 -2.18 7.29
CA ARG A 263 20.87 -2.41 5.87
C ARG A 263 21.44 -1.18 5.19
N THR A 264 21.03 0.01 5.64
CA THR A 264 21.31 1.28 4.94
C THR A 264 22.38 2.13 5.61
N THR A 265 22.77 1.83 6.85
CA THR A 265 23.77 2.59 7.61
C THR A 265 24.82 1.69 8.24
N ASP A 266 25.96 2.29 8.59
CA ASP A 266 27.03 1.66 9.38
C ASP A 266 26.93 1.94 10.89
N ASP A 267 25.84 2.56 11.35
CA ASP A 267 25.61 2.92 12.75
C ASP A 267 25.68 1.69 13.65
N SER A 268 26.11 1.88 14.91
CA SER A 268 26.18 0.78 15.85
C SER A 268 24.77 0.18 16.10
N ILE A 269 24.70 -1.11 16.44
CA ILE A 269 23.43 -1.78 16.78
C ILE A 269 22.75 -1.08 17.98
N LEU A 270 23.54 -0.52 18.89
CA LEU A 270 23.03 0.25 20.04
C LEU A 270 22.37 1.55 19.57
N ASP A 271 23.06 2.30 18.70
CA ASP A 271 22.53 3.57 18.17
C ASP A 271 21.24 3.34 17.37
N ILE A 272 21.23 2.32 16.50
CA ILE A 272 20.04 1.93 15.75
C ILE A 272 18.89 1.55 16.68
N ALA A 273 19.15 0.74 17.71
CA ALA A 273 18.10 0.36 18.66
C ALA A 273 17.53 1.60 19.38
N THR A 274 18.41 2.52 19.81
CA THR A 274 18.03 3.76 20.49
C THR A 274 17.25 4.69 19.56
N ALA A 275 17.74 4.92 18.35
CA ALA A 275 17.07 5.73 17.33
C ALA A 275 15.72 5.16 16.90
N SER A 276 15.57 3.84 16.99
CA SER A 276 14.28 3.16 16.73
C SER A 276 13.35 3.13 17.95
N GLY A 277 13.69 3.80 19.05
CA GLY A 277 12.84 3.93 20.24
C GLY A 277 12.91 2.78 21.25
N PHE A 278 13.96 1.93 21.19
CA PHE A 278 14.19 0.90 22.20
C PHE A 278 15.12 1.40 23.31
N ALA A 279 14.59 1.53 24.52
CA ALA A 279 15.37 1.92 25.70
C ALA A 279 16.28 0.80 26.23
N ASN A 280 16.08 -0.47 25.82
CA ASN A 280 16.82 -1.63 26.32
C ASN A 280 17.32 -2.51 25.17
N LEU A 281 18.63 -2.54 24.97
CA LEU A 281 19.28 -3.31 23.91
C LEU A 281 19.03 -4.83 24.03
N SER A 282 18.94 -5.37 25.23
CA SER A 282 18.67 -6.81 25.44
C SER A 282 17.26 -7.18 25.02
N TYR A 283 16.28 -6.30 25.30
CA TYR A 283 14.91 -6.44 24.83
C TYR A 283 14.85 -6.33 23.29
N PHE A 284 15.48 -5.30 22.72
CA PHE A 284 15.60 -5.14 21.27
C PHE A 284 16.14 -6.40 20.58
N ASN A 285 17.28 -6.94 21.03
CA ASN A 285 17.89 -8.12 20.42
C ASN A 285 16.96 -9.34 20.45
N ARG A 286 16.24 -9.56 21.56
CA ARG A 286 15.26 -10.65 21.68
C ARG A 286 14.07 -10.45 20.75
N ALA A 287 13.49 -9.26 20.75
CA ALA A 287 12.34 -8.91 19.91
C ALA A 287 12.71 -8.99 18.41
N PHE A 288 13.88 -8.47 18.04
CA PHE A 288 14.40 -8.54 16.67
C PHE A 288 14.60 -10.00 16.21
N LYS A 289 15.23 -10.82 17.05
CA LYS A 289 15.43 -12.24 16.73
C LYS A 289 14.08 -12.99 16.63
N ALA A 290 13.12 -12.67 17.47
CA ALA A 290 11.79 -13.27 17.42
C ALA A 290 11.07 -12.91 16.11
N ARG A 291 11.20 -11.65 15.65
CA ARG A 291 10.52 -11.14 14.46
C ARG A 291 11.17 -11.59 13.15
N PHE A 292 12.51 -11.51 13.04
CA PHE A 292 13.24 -11.77 11.80
C PHE A 292 13.99 -13.12 11.79
N GLN A 293 13.84 -13.94 12.83
CA GLN A 293 14.48 -15.26 13.00
C GLN A 293 16.01 -15.22 12.97
N MET A 294 16.61 -14.03 13.11
CA MET A 294 18.06 -13.81 13.14
C MET A 294 18.43 -12.62 14.02
N THR A 295 19.70 -12.58 14.46
CA THR A 295 20.17 -11.45 15.26
C THR A 295 20.37 -10.20 14.40
N PRO A 296 20.31 -8.97 14.95
CA PRO A 296 20.59 -7.73 14.22
C PRO A 296 21.97 -7.77 13.51
N ARG A 297 22.98 -8.34 14.15
CA ARG A 297 24.32 -8.49 13.57
C ARG A 297 24.34 -9.42 12.35
N ALA A 298 23.56 -10.50 12.38
CA ALA A 298 23.45 -11.42 11.25
C ALA A 298 22.64 -10.79 10.11
N TYR A 299 21.60 -10.03 10.45
CA TYR A 299 20.74 -9.33 9.50
C TYR A 299 21.50 -8.27 8.69
N ARG A 300 22.40 -7.50 9.33
CA ARG A 300 23.27 -6.50 8.67
C ARG A 300 24.19 -7.10 7.60
N LYS A 301 24.59 -8.35 7.75
CA LYS A 301 25.55 -9.01 6.85
C LYS A 301 24.90 -9.63 5.61
N ARG A 302 23.58 -9.56 5.52
CA ARG A 302 22.78 -10.14 4.43
C ARG A 302 22.60 -9.13 3.29
#